data_fd1436b006bc028110890755c33370ad
#
_entry.id   fd1436b006bc028110890755c33370ad
#
_cell.length_a   1.000
_cell.length_b   1.000
_cell.length_c   1.000
_cell.angle_alpha   90.00
_cell.angle_beta   90.00
_cell.angle_gamma   90.00
#
_symmetry.space_group_name_H-M   'P 1'
#
loop_
_entity.id
_entity.type
_entity.pdbx_description
1 polymer ?
#
loop_
_entity_poly.entity_id
_entity_poly.type
_entity_poly.pdbx_seq_one_letter_code
_entity_poly.pdbx_strand_id
1 'polypeptide(L)'
;MDKAKKAEIQFPCRWEFRLIVMAETADKSRALASGVVKECKYPQITSGESSGGGKYCALRVSCEVASKDHAKELAEELAKVDGVRCML
;
A
#
# COMPACT_ATOMS: atom_id res chain seq x y z
N MET A 1 16.75 22.40 14.97
CA MET A 1 16.50 22.04 14.62
C MET A 1 15.96 21.54 14.08
N ASP A 2 15.98 21.28 13.89
CA ASP A 2 15.49 20.82 13.45
C ASP A 2 14.72 20.42 13.09
N LYS A 3 14.73 20.23 13.27
CA LYS A 3 13.78 19.73 13.26
C LYS A 3 12.72 19.77 12.37
N ALA A 4 12.26 20.54 12.22
CA ALA A 4 11.26 20.79 11.26
C ALA A 4 11.49 20.20 9.96
N LYS A 5 12.64 19.99 9.64
CA LYS A 5 12.90 19.46 8.38
C LYS A 5 12.42 18.10 8.21
N LYS A 6 12.21 17.40 9.27
CA LYS A 6 11.72 16.08 9.10
C LYS A 6 10.31 16.09 8.59
N ALA A 7 9.64 17.16 8.63
CA ALA A 7 8.30 17.22 8.10
C ALA A 7 8.27 17.30 6.60
N GLU A 8 9.39 17.53 5.97
CA GLU A 8 9.42 17.67 4.54
C GLU A 8 9.72 16.35 3.87
N ILE A 9 8.84 15.94 2.99
CA ILE A 9 9.04 14.76 2.19
C ILE A 9 9.34 15.21 0.77
N GLN A 10 10.43 14.71 0.24
CA GLN A 10 10.82 15.11 -1.11
C GLN A 10 10.33 14.12 -2.11
N PHE A 11 9.74 14.59 -3.18
CA PHE A 11 9.23 13.77 -4.25
C PHE A 11 10.09 13.90 -5.49
N PRO A 12 10.16 12.85 -6.31
CA PRO A 12 9.48 11.57 -6.10
C PRO A 12 10.13 10.79 -4.99
N CYS A 13 9.37 9.96 -4.32
CA CYS A 13 9.91 9.15 -3.24
C CYS A 13 9.18 7.82 -3.17
N ARG A 14 9.80 6.87 -2.47
CA ARG A 14 9.17 5.58 -2.30
C ARG A 14 8.17 5.68 -1.17
N TRP A 15 6.98 5.16 -1.41
CA TRP A 15 5.88 5.23 -0.46
C TRP A 15 5.36 3.84 -0.21
N GLU A 16 5.10 3.51 1.03
CA GLU A 16 4.60 2.19 1.40
C GLU A 16 3.17 2.30 1.92
N PHE A 17 2.32 1.42 1.42
CA PHE A 17 0.94 1.31 1.87
C PHE A 17 0.79 -0.03 2.56
N ARG A 18 0.06 -0.05 3.66
CA ARG A 18 -0.24 -1.29 4.37
C ARG A 18 -1.71 -1.58 4.27
N LEU A 19 -2.03 -2.76 3.78
CA LEU A 19 -3.40 -3.19 3.59
C LEU A 19 -3.67 -4.40 4.47
N ILE A 20 -4.83 -4.42 5.12
CA ILE A 20 -5.28 -5.62 5.81
C ILE A 20 -6.36 -6.23 4.95
N VAL A 21 -6.13 -7.44 4.50
CA VAL A 21 -7.02 -8.13 3.58
C VAL A 21 -7.49 -9.44 4.18
N MET A 22 -8.59 -9.96 3.63
CA MET A 22 -9.08 -11.27 4.03
C MET A 22 -8.10 -12.33 3.55
N ALA A 23 -7.71 -13.21 4.45
CA ALA A 23 -6.70 -14.22 4.13
C ALA A 23 -7.16 -15.13 2.99
N GLU A 24 -8.42 -15.50 2.98
CA GLU A 24 -8.89 -16.44 1.98
C GLU A 24 -8.93 -15.86 0.58
N THR A 25 -8.92 -14.54 0.44
CA THR A 25 -8.88 -13.89 -0.87
C THR A 25 -7.62 -13.05 -1.04
N ALA A 26 -6.60 -13.32 -0.22
CA ALA A 26 -5.39 -12.50 -0.24
C ALA A 26 -4.70 -12.53 -1.59
N ASP A 27 -4.69 -13.68 -2.26
CA ASP A 27 -4.05 -13.76 -3.57
C ASP A 27 -4.75 -12.87 -4.59
N LYS A 28 -6.06 -12.84 -4.55
CA LYS A 28 -6.84 -12.00 -5.44
C LYS A 28 -6.60 -10.52 -5.12
N SER A 29 -6.61 -10.19 -3.82
CA SER A 29 -6.36 -8.81 -3.41
C SER A 29 -4.97 -8.36 -3.84
N ARG A 30 -3.99 -9.25 -3.71
CA ARG A 30 -2.63 -8.94 -4.11
C ARG A 30 -2.55 -8.68 -5.62
N ALA A 31 -3.22 -9.49 -6.42
CA ALA A 31 -3.21 -9.31 -7.86
C ALA A 31 -3.86 -7.99 -8.24
N LEU A 32 -4.97 -7.64 -7.60
CA LEU A 32 -5.64 -6.39 -7.87
C LEU A 32 -4.80 -5.19 -7.44
N ALA A 33 -4.14 -5.29 -6.29
CA ALA A 33 -3.27 -4.22 -5.82
C ALA A 33 -2.09 -4.04 -6.76
N SER A 34 -1.57 -5.14 -7.28
CA SER A 34 -0.49 -5.07 -8.27
C SER A 34 -0.93 -4.28 -9.49
N GLY A 35 -2.17 -4.47 -9.92
CA GLY A 35 -2.73 -3.73 -11.04
C GLY A 35 -2.80 -2.23 -10.76
N VAL A 36 -3.07 -1.85 -9.52
CA VAL A 36 -3.15 -0.44 -9.16
C VAL A 36 -1.80 0.26 -9.31
N VAL A 37 -0.72 -0.43 -8.92
CA VAL A 37 0.60 0.21 -8.92
C VAL A 37 1.47 -0.18 -10.09
N LYS A 38 0.93 -0.93 -11.05
CA LYS A 38 1.78 -1.45 -12.13
C LYS A 38 2.42 -0.37 -12.99
N GLU A 39 1.80 0.79 -13.08
CA GLU A 39 2.35 1.88 -13.88
C GLU A 39 3.29 2.77 -13.08
N CYS A 40 3.39 2.53 -11.79
CA CYS A 40 4.33 3.28 -10.96
C CYS A 40 5.72 2.69 -11.13
N LYS A 41 6.73 3.46 -10.75
CA LYS A 41 8.09 2.97 -10.80
C LYS A 41 8.38 2.12 -9.58
N TYR A 42 9.11 1.04 -9.78
CA TYR A 42 9.58 0.16 -8.73
C TYR A 42 8.46 -0.37 -7.83
N PRO A 43 7.40 -0.91 -8.43
CA PRO A 43 6.30 -1.45 -7.63
C PRO A 43 6.76 -2.73 -6.92
N GLN A 44 6.31 -2.90 -5.69
CA GLN A 44 6.69 -4.07 -4.92
C GLN A 44 5.56 -4.42 -3.96
N ILE A 45 5.19 -5.68 -3.89
CA ILE A 45 4.16 -6.13 -2.98
C ILE A 45 4.69 -7.33 -2.22
N THR A 46 4.61 -7.27 -0.89
CA THR A 46 5.01 -8.39 -0.06
C THR A 46 3.86 -8.72 0.88
N SER A 47 3.76 -10.01 1.20
CA SER A 47 2.77 -10.47 2.15
C SER A 47 3.38 -10.43 3.54
N GLY A 48 2.60 -9.93 4.50
CA GLY A 48 3.04 -9.88 5.88
C GLY A 48 2.42 -11.00 6.68
N GLU A 49 2.39 -10.80 7.99
CA GLU A 49 1.90 -11.81 8.89
C GLU A 49 0.39 -11.88 8.90
N SER A 50 -0.14 -13.06 9.20
CA SER A 50 -1.56 -13.19 9.41
C SER A 50 -1.94 -12.71 10.79
N SER A 51 -3.19 -12.34 10.94
CA SER A 51 -3.72 -11.93 12.23
C SER A 51 -5.14 -12.40 12.35
N GLY A 52 -5.74 -12.20 13.53
CA GLY A 52 -7.11 -12.59 13.77
C GLY A 52 -7.34 -14.08 13.60
N GLY A 53 -6.40 -14.90 14.07
CA GLY A 53 -6.54 -16.34 13.96
C GLY A 53 -6.43 -16.85 12.53
N GLY A 54 -5.74 -16.11 11.69
CA GLY A 54 -5.57 -16.49 10.30
C GLY A 54 -6.64 -15.96 9.37
N LYS A 55 -7.54 -15.13 9.87
CA LYS A 55 -8.60 -14.59 9.03
C LYS A 55 -8.11 -13.45 8.14
N TYR A 56 -7.09 -12.74 8.56
CA TYR A 56 -6.59 -11.57 7.86
C TYR A 56 -5.11 -11.72 7.60
N CYS A 57 -4.64 -11.05 6.58
CA CYS A 57 -3.20 -10.93 6.40
C CYS A 57 -2.88 -9.53 5.92
N ALA A 58 -1.63 -9.14 6.14
CA ALA A 58 -1.18 -7.80 5.76
C ALA A 58 -0.50 -7.89 4.41
N LEU A 59 -0.77 -6.90 3.58
CA LEU A 59 -0.04 -6.72 2.33
C LEU A 59 0.68 -5.38 2.42
N ARG A 60 1.94 -5.39 2.04
CA ARG A 60 2.70 -4.15 1.94
C ARG A 60 2.93 -3.86 0.48
N VAL A 61 2.36 -2.74 0.03
CA VAL A 61 2.46 -2.31 -1.35
C VAL A 61 3.31 -1.06 -1.35
N SER A 62 4.38 -1.06 -2.12
CA SER A 62 5.23 0.11 -2.20
C SER A 62 5.56 0.41 -3.64
N CYS A 63 5.79 1.67 -3.93
CA CYS A 63 6.19 2.14 -5.24
C CYS A 63 6.66 3.57 -5.12
N GLU A 64 7.23 4.09 -6.19
CA GLU A 64 7.63 5.48 -6.21
C GLU A 64 6.42 6.33 -6.55
N VAL A 65 6.19 7.38 -5.76
CA VAL A 65 5.10 8.31 -6.03
C VAL A 65 5.68 9.66 -6.41
N ALA A 66 5.01 10.33 -7.33
CA ALA A 66 5.50 11.58 -7.87
C ALA A 66 5.16 12.77 -6.98
N SER A 67 4.12 12.65 -6.17
CA SER A 67 3.68 13.74 -5.32
C SER A 67 2.82 13.19 -4.21
N LYS A 68 2.50 14.07 -3.26
CA LYS A 68 1.60 13.71 -2.18
C LYS A 68 0.21 13.36 -2.71
N ASP A 69 -0.25 14.11 -3.71
CA ASP A 69 -1.55 13.83 -4.32
C ASP A 69 -1.54 12.48 -5.00
N HIS A 70 -0.43 12.13 -5.65
CA HIS A 70 -0.30 10.82 -6.29
C HIS A 70 -0.41 9.71 -5.25
N ALA A 71 0.27 9.87 -4.11
CA ALA A 71 0.17 8.87 -3.05
C ALA A 71 -1.26 8.74 -2.55
N LYS A 72 -1.97 9.85 -2.43
CA LYS A 72 -3.35 9.84 -1.97
C LYS A 72 -4.26 9.13 -2.96
N GLU A 73 -4.07 9.37 -4.24
CA GLU A 73 -4.85 8.70 -5.26
C GLU A 73 -4.63 7.20 -5.24
N LEU A 74 -3.38 6.79 -5.08
CA LEU A 74 -3.08 5.36 -5.01
C LEU A 74 -3.70 4.75 -3.76
N ALA A 75 -3.67 5.46 -2.64
CA ALA A 75 -4.28 4.96 -1.42
C ALA A 75 -5.78 4.74 -1.61
N GLU A 76 -6.45 5.66 -2.30
CA GLU A 76 -7.87 5.53 -2.56
C GLU A 76 -8.17 4.34 -3.47
N GLU A 77 -7.34 4.14 -4.48
CA GLU A 77 -7.52 3.00 -5.36
C GLU A 77 -7.28 1.69 -4.64
N LEU A 78 -6.26 1.65 -3.80
CA LEU A 78 -5.97 0.43 -3.05
C LEU A 78 -7.07 0.12 -2.05
N ALA A 79 -7.68 1.15 -1.47
CA ALA A 79 -8.77 0.94 -0.53
C ALA A 79 -9.99 0.32 -1.18
N LYS A 80 -10.12 0.47 -2.51
CA LYS A 80 -11.26 -0.10 -3.24
C LYS A 80 -11.00 -1.52 -3.71
N VAL A 81 -9.81 -2.03 -3.50
CA VAL A 81 -9.48 -3.38 -3.91
C VAL A 81 -10.34 -4.38 -3.14
N ASP A 82 -10.88 -5.35 -3.87
CA ASP A 82 -11.74 -6.36 -3.29
C ASP A 82 -10.96 -7.15 -2.23
N GLY A 83 -11.56 -7.33 -1.07
CA GLY A 83 -10.94 -8.06 0.03
C GLY A 83 -10.20 -7.18 1.02
N VAL A 84 -9.98 -5.91 0.73
CA VAL A 84 -9.29 -5.01 1.65
C VAL A 84 -10.26 -4.59 2.75
N ARG A 85 -9.84 -4.85 3.99
CA ARG A 85 -10.67 -4.50 5.16
C ARG A 85 -10.33 -3.12 5.67
N CYS A 86 -9.06 -2.78 5.67
CA CYS A 86 -8.65 -1.45 6.08
C CYS A 86 -7.23 -1.18 5.60
N MET A 87 -6.83 0.05 5.66
CA MET A 87 -5.47 0.48 5.36
C MET A 87 -4.88 1.14 6.59
N LEU A 88 -3.61 0.93 6.77
CA LEU A 88 -2.89 1.53 7.89
C LEU A 88 -1.93 2.61 7.41
#